data_5aa5db4d8e28d1003ee3cf790f05a4ef
#
_entry.id   5aa5db4d8e28d1003ee3cf790f05a4ef
#
_cell.length_a   1.000
_cell.length_b   1.000
_cell.length_c   1.000
_cell.angle_alpha   90.00
_cell.angle_beta   90.00
_cell.angle_gamma   90.00
#
_symmetry.space_group_name_H-M   'P 1'
#
loop_
_entity.id
_entity.type
_entity.pdbx_description
1 polymer ?
#
loop_
_entity_poly.entity_id
_entity_poly.type
_entity_poly.pdbx_seq_one_letter_code
_entity_poly.pdbx_strand_id
1 'polypeptide(L)'
;MSKESAVPTDLKLHADEQVYKVIRPVRNAFLSSFMGAILLIIIVFGGILWSKSIIGDESTYIYYPMYGIGILASLALVISPYVQMAGNMYIITNRRIIGRFDFIVHRESTIYFERIQNVKVNQYLLDNIFNTGAVYIETAAGSMMPEENLRWIHKPREVRQLIM
;
A
#
# COMPACT_ATOMS: atom_id res chain seq x y z
N MET A 1 -8.92 -11.86 -18.59
CA MET A 1 -7.79 -11.37 -19.40
C MET A 1 -7.00 -10.40 -18.52
N SER A 2 -5.90 -10.87 -17.93
CA SER A 2 -4.95 -10.01 -17.20
C SER A 2 -4.31 -9.08 -18.22
N LYS A 3 -4.45 -7.76 -18.02
CA LYS A 3 -3.60 -6.78 -18.70
C LYS A 3 -2.16 -7.09 -18.29
N GLU A 4 -1.40 -7.69 -19.16
CA GLU A 4 0.03 -7.81 -19.08
C GLU A 4 0.56 -6.37 -18.99
N SER A 5 1.00 -5.99 -17.80
CA SER A 5 1.44 -4.62 -17.55
C SER A 5 2.73 -4.43 -18.32
N ALA A 6 2.72 -3.54 -19.30
CA ALA A 6 3.89 -3.23 -20.12
C ALA A 6 5.10 -2.93 -19.21
N VAL A 7 6.21 -3.57 -19.50
CA VAL A 7 7.49 -3.28 -18.86
C VAL A 7 7.88 -1.85 -19.21
N PRO A 8 8.27 -1.00 -18.23
CA PRO A 8 8.73 0.34 -18.52
C PRO A 8 9.93 0.31 -19.47
N THR A 9 9.89 1.14 -20.51
CA THR A 9 10.94 1.21 -21.54
C THR A 9 12.26 1.78 -21.04
N ASP A 10 12.25 2.44 -19.88
CA ASP A 10 13.40 3.04 -19.21
C ASP A 10 14.15 2.10 -18.25
N LEU A 11 13.65 0.85 -18.09
CA LEU A 11 14.27 -0.13 -17.22
C LEU A 11 15.56 -0.67 -17.85
N LYS A 12 16.69 -0.39 -17.21
CA LYS A 12 17.98 -0.94 -17.62
C LYS A 12 18.12 -2.38 -17.14
N LEU A 13 17.82 -3.32 -18.00
CA LEU A 13 18.05 -4.74 -17.80
C LEU A 13 19.47 -5.13 -18.22
N HIS A 14 20.07 -6.11 -17.53
CA HIS A 14 21.30 -6.73 -17.99
C HIS A 14 21.03 -7.58 -19.24
N ALA A 15 22.08 -7.86 -20.03
CA ALA A 15 21.96 -8.57 -21.32
C ALA A 15 21.23 -9.92 -21.22
N ASP A 16 21.37 -10.63 -20.08
CA ASP A 16 20.77 -11.94 -19.82
C ASP A 16 19.57 -11.87 -18.87
N GLU A 17 19.04 -10.66 -18.57
CA GLU A 17 17.98 -10.48 -17.61
C GLU A 17 16.62 -10.51 -18.29
N GLN A 18 15.76 -11.45 -17.87
CA GLN A 18 14.41 -11.62 -18.37
C GLN A 18 13.40 -11.23 -17.31
N VAL A 19 12.38 -10.49 -17.69
CA VAL A 19 11.27 -10.12 -16.81
C VAL A 19 10.26 -11.27 -16.77
N TYR A 20 10.06 -11.86 -15.58
CA TYR A 20 9.07 -12.91 -15.39
C TYR A 20 7.69 -12.36 -15.11
N LYS A 21 7.58 -11.31 -14.30
CA LYS A 21 6.28 -10.77 -13.92
C LYS A 21 6.39 -9.30 -13.52
N VAL A 22 5.42 -8.51 -13.98
CA VAL A 22 5.19 -7.15 -13.51
C VAL A 22 3.95 -7.16 -12.64
N ILE A 23 4.08 -6.73 -11.40
CA ILE A 23 3.01 -6.70 -10.41
C ILE A 23 2.69 -5.25 -10.09
N ARG A 24 1.42 -4.91 -10.17
CA ARG A 24 0.90 -3.62 -9.73
C ARG A 24 -0.08 -3.82 -8.60
N PRO A 25 -0.14 -2.90 -7.63
CA PRO A 25 -1.15 -2.91 -6.59
C PRO A 25 -2.57 -2.99 -7.16
N VAL A 26 -3.44 -3.74 -6.51
CA VAL A 26 -4.83 -3.90 -6.96
C VAL A 26 -5.78 -2.98 -6.24
N ARG A 27 -6.76 -2.46 -6.97
CA ARG A 27 -7.76 -1.51 -6.46
C ARG A 27 -8.59 -2.06 -5.31
N ASN A 28 -8.83 -3.36 -5.26
CA ASN A 28 -9.65 -3.97 -4.21
C ASN A 28 -8.99 -3.93 -2.81
N ALA A 29 -7.66 -3.89 -2.75
CA ALA A 29 -6.94 -3.74 -1.49
C ALA A 29 -7.13 -2.34 -0.85
N PHE A 30 -7.59 -1.37 -1.64
CA PHE A 30 -7.93 -0.03 -1.17
C PHE A 30 -9.19 -0.01 -0.28
N LEU A 31 -10.04 -1.03 -0.40
CA LEU A 31 -11.33 -1.07 0.28
C LEU A 31 -11.19 -1.05 1.81
N SER A 32 -10.16 -1.69 2.37
CA SER A 32 -9.89 -1.68 3.80
C SER A 32 -9.57 -0.27 4.34
N SER A 33 -8.76 0.49 3.60
CA SER A 33 -8.42 1.87 3.96
C SER A 33 -9.62 2.80 3.80
N PHE A 34 -10.44 2.58 2.79
CA PHE A 34 -11.67 3.33 2.54
C PHE A 34 -12.69 3.11 3.64
N MET A 35 -12.86 1.87 4.12
CA MET A 35 -13.72 1.56 5.26
C MET A 35 -13.25 2.24 6.54
N GLY A 36 -11.95 2.28 6.79
CA GLY A 36 -11.37 3.01 7.93
C GLY A 36 -11.66 4.52 7.87
N ALA A 37 -11.54 5.12 6.70
CA ALA A 37 -11.85 6.54 6.49
C ALA A 37 -13.34 6.85 6.70
N ILE A 38 -14.24 6.00 6.19
CA ILE A 38 -15.69 6.14 6.40
C ILE A 38 -16.02 6.06 7.89
N LEU A 39 -15.45 5.07 8.60
CA LEU A 39 -15.68 4.91 10.03
C LEU A 39 -15.23 6.17 10.81
N LEU A 40 -14.08 6.72 10.47
CA LEU A 40 -13.56 7.94 11.08
C LEU A 40 -14.46 9.14 10.78
N ILE A 41 -14.98 9.28 9.57
CA ILE A 41 -15.94 10.33 9.20
C ILE A 41 -17.23 10.19 10.03
N ILE A 42 -17.74 8.97 10.20
CA ILE A 42 -18.94 8.71 11.02
C ILE A 42 -18.69 9.09 12.48
N ILE A 43 -17.52 8.75 13.04
CA ILE A 43 -17.16 9.11 14.42
C ILE A 43 -17.06 10.63 14.58
N VAL A 44 -16.39 11.31 13.66
CA VAL A 44 -16.26 12.77 13.68
C VAL A 44 -17.64 13.44 13.58
N PHE A 45 -18.45 13.03 12.62
CA PHE A 45 -19.78 13.59 12.41
C PHE A 45 -20.74 13.29 13.57
N GLY A 46 -20.71 12.06 14.09
CA GLY A 46 -21.46 11.68 15.28
C GLY A 46 -21.06 12.47 16.53
N GLY A 47 -19.75 12.70 16.69
CA GLY A 47 -19.22 13.55 17.77
C GLY A 47 -19.70 15.00 17.67
N ILE A 48 -19.81 15.55 16.44
CA ILE A 48 -20.39 16.90 16.20
C ILE A 48 -21.84 16.97 16.67
N LEU A 49 -22.66 16.01 16.25
CA LEU A 49 -24.09 15.99 16.60
C LEU A 49 -24.28 15.82 18.11
N TRP A 50 -23.47 14.98 18.73
CA TRP A 50 -23.56 14.74 20.18
C TRP A 50 -23.10 15.96 20.98
N SER A 51 -22.00 16.62 20.59
CA SER A 51 -21.53 17.82 21.29
C SER A 51 -22.54 18.95 21.26
N LYS A 52 -23.22 19.15 20.15
CA LYS A 52 -24.32 20.13 20.05
C LYS A 52 -25.49 19.83 20.98
N SER A 53 -25.80 18.54 21.19
CA SER A 53 -26.90 18.12 22.05
C SER A 53 -26.62 18.35 23.54
N ILE A 54 -25.36 18.32 23.99
CA ILE A 54 -25.00 18.39 25.41
C ILE A 54 -24.59 19.81 25.83
N ILE A 55 -23.84 20.53 24.99
CA ILE A 55 -23.10 21.73 25.40
C ILE A 55 -23.79 23.02 24.87
N GLY A 56 -24.74 22.88 23.94
CA GLY A 56 -25.40 24.01 23.29
C GLY A 56 -24.48 24.74 22.28
N ASP A 57 -25.02 25.77 21.64
CA ASP A 57 -24.39 26.42 20.50
C ASP A 57 -23.20 27.34 20.88
N GLU A 58 -23.08 27.77 22.15
CA GLU A 58 -22.06 28.76 22.55
C GLU A 58 -20.63 28.25 22.54
N SER A 59 -20.41 26.95 22.71
CA SER A 59 -19.08 26.34 22.73
C SER A 59 -18.59 25.87 21.35
N THR A 60 -19.37 26.12 20.33
CA THR A 60 -19.13 25.63 18.95
C THR A 60 -17.76 26.09 18.40
N TYR A 61 -17.28 27.28 18.77
CA TYR A 61 -15.99 27.81 18.32
C TYR A 61 -14.77 26.98 18.76
N ILE A 62 -14.87 26.27 19.89
CA ILE A 62 -13.76 25.43 20.40
C ILE A 62 -13.66 24.12 19.61
N TYR A 63 -14.78 23.61 19.13
CA TYR A 63 -14.82 22.32 18.44
C TYR A 63 -14.56 22.41 16.93
N TYR A 64 -14.76 23.58 16.31
CA TYR A 64 -14.51 23.75 14.87
C TYR A 64 -13.08 23.36 14.44
N PRO A 65 -12.01 23.76 15.16
CA PRO A 65 -10.66 23.31 14.79
C PRO A 65 -10.48 21.80 14.90
N MET A 66 -11.07 21.17 15.92
CA MET A 66 -10.98 19.69 16.07
C MET A 66 -11.69 18.96 14.93
N TYR A 67 -12.82 19.47 14.47
CA TYR A 67 -13.52 18.92 13.32
C TYR A 67 -12.75 19.11 12.03
N GLY A 68 -12.13 20.28 11.85
CA GLY A 68 -11.24 20.55 10.74
C GLY A 68 -10.08 19.54 10.65
N ILE A 69 -9.44 19.28 11.79
CA ILE A 69 -8.38 18.26 11.89
C ILE A 69 -8.92 16.85 11.56
N GLY A 70 -10.09 16.48 12.09
CA GLY A 70 -10.72 15.20 11.80
C GLY A 70 -11.04 14.99 10.32
N ILE A 71 -11.54 16.02 9.65
CA ILE A 71 -11.81 16.00 8.20
C ILE A 71 -10.51 15.88 7.41
N LEU A 72 -9.49 16.65 7.76
CA LEU A 72 -8.18 16.57 7.10
C LEU A 72 -7.53 15.19 7.28
N ALA A 73 -7.63 14.61 8.48
CA ALA A 73 -7.14 13.25 8.75
C ALA A 73 -7.89 12.20 7.92
N SER A 74 -9.22 12.30 7.81
CA SER A 74 -10.02 11.39 6.99
C SER A 74 -9.63 11.50 5.52
N LEU A 75 -9.42 12.71 5.03
CA LEU A 75 -9.00 12.95 3.64
C LEU A 75 -7.61 12.35 3.37
N ALA A 76 -6.67 12.52 4.30
CA ALA A 76 -5.35 11.92 4.22
C ALA A 76 -5.40 10.38 4.18
N LEU A 77 -6.28 9.75 4.96
CA LEU A 77 -6.48 8.30 4.95
C LEU A 77 -7.04 7.77 3.61
N VAL A 78 -7.80 8.57 2.90
CA VAL A 78 -8.30 8.21 1.55
C VAL A 78 -7.24 8.43 0.49
N ILE A 79 -6.56 9.57 0.52
CA ILE A 79 -5.59 9.96 -0.52
C ILE A 79 -4.31 9.13 -0.44
N SER A 80 -3.79 8.89 0.77
CA SER A 80 -2.50 8.20 0.97
C SER A 80 -2.41 6.83 0.26
N PRO A 81 -3.34 5.88 0.45
CA PRO A 81 -3.27 4.60 -0.23
C PRO A 81 -3.50 4.73 -1.75
N TYR A 82 -4.28 5.70 -2.19
CA TYR A 82 -4.47 5.96 -3.62
C TYR A 82 -3.16 6.37 -4.31
N VAL A 83 -2.42 7.31 -3.71
CA VAL A 83 -1.10 7.74 -4.20
C VAL A 83 -0.12 6.58 -4.22
N GLN A 84 -0.06 5.80 -3.16
CA GLN A 84 0.81 4.63 -3.08
C GLN A 84 0.46 3.56 -4.12
N MET A 85 -0.81 3.33 -4.37
CA MET A 85 -1.27 2.36 -5.36
C MET A 85 -0.96 2.82 -6.79
N ALA A 86 -1.11 4.11 -7.07
CA ALA A 86 -0.84 4.66 -8.41
C ALA A 86 0.65 4.66 -8.75
N GLY A 87 1.51 4.87 -7.74
CA GLY A 87 2.96 4.99 -7.95
C GLY A 87 3.73 3.68 -7.85
N ASN A 88 3.24 2.68 -7.09
CA ASN A 88 3.99 1.45 -6.88
C ASN A 88 3.90 0.49 -8.07
N MET A 89 5.05 -0.06 -8.43
CA MET A 89 5.19 -1.14 -9.39
C MET A 89 6.32 -2.07 -8.96
N TYR A 90 6.09 -3.37 -9.07
CA TYR A 90 7.07 -4.38 -8.72
C TYR A 90 7.37 -5.26 -9.92
N ILE A 91 8.64 -5.41 -10.24
CA ILE A 91 9.12 -6.17 -11.39
C ILE A 91 9.96 -7.32 -10.87
N ILE A 92 9.57 -8.53 -11.19
CA ILE A 92 10.30 -9.75 -10.84
C ILE A 92 11.03 -10.22 -12.10
N THR A 93 12.35 -10.29 -12.00
CA THR A 93 13.21 -10.82 -13.05
C THR A 93 13.78 -12.19 -12.67
N ASN A 94 14.64 -12.75 -13.50
CA ASN A 94 15.34 -14.00 -13.18
C ASN A 94 16.48 -13.84 -12.15
N ARG A 95 16.86 -12.61 -11.77
CA ARG A 95 18.00 -12.35 -10.87
C ARG A 95 17.66 -11.47 -9.67
N ARG A 96 16.66 -10.59 -9.79
CA ARG A 96 16.34 -9.58 -8.78
C ARG A 96 14.87 -9.20 -8.79
N ILE A 97 14.46 -8.58 -7.69
CA ILE A 97 13.17 -7.91 -7.57
C ILE A 97 13.43 -6.41 -7.60
N ILE A 98 12.73 -5.70 -8.44
CA ILE A 98 12.82 -4.25 -8.58
C ILE A 98 11.51 -3.66 -8.09
N GLY A 99 11.56 -2.94 -6.97
CA GLY A 99 10.46 -2.12 -6.48
C GLY A 99 10.62 -0.70 -6.99
N ARG A 100 9.59 -0.18 -7.64
CA ARG A 100 9.60 1.17 -8.17
C ARG A 100 8.39 1.95 -7.69
N PHE A 101 8.64 3.16 -7.23
CA PHE A 101 7.60 4.12 -6.90
C PHE A 101 7.78 5.36 -7.79
N ASP A 102 6.82 5.57 -8.68
CA ASP A 102 6.85 6.60 -9.71
C ASP A 102 5.57 7.44 -9.64
N PHE A 103 5.53 8.44 -8.75
CA PHE A 103 4.42 9.40 -8.69
C PHE A 103 4.96 10.83 -8.59
N ILE A 104 5.13 11.37 -7.38
CA ILE A 104 5.75 12.69 -7.15
C ILE A 104 7.24 12.54 -6.87
N VAL A 105 7.62 11.45 -6.23
CA VAL A 105 8.99 11.10 -5.90
C VAL A 105 9.34 9.81 -6.62
N HIS A 106 10.47 9.79 -7.30
CA HIS A 106 10.98 8.59 -7.94
C HIS A 106 11.86 7.83 -6.95
N ARG A 107 11.47 6.60 -6.65
CA ARG A 107 12.26 5.67 -5.83
C ARG A 107 12.35 4.35 -6.54
N GLU A 108 13.55 3.81 -6.58
CA GLU A 108 13.81 2.47 -7.08
C GLU A 108 14.59 1.70 -6.03
N SER A 109 14.12 0.53 -5.69
CA SER A 109 14.84 -0.42 -4.84
C SER A 109 15.08 -1.70 -5.62
N THR A 110 16.23 -2.31 -5.39
CA THR A 110 16.62 -3.54 -6.08
C THR A 110 17.13 -4.55 -5.08
N ILE A 111 16.50 -5.72 -5.02
CA ILE A 111 16.89 -6.84 -4.17
C ILE A 111 17.24 -8.04 -5.02
N TYR A 112 18.48 -8.50 -4.93
CA TYR A 112 18.95 -9.71 -5.58
C TYR A 112 18.46 -10.95 -4.82
N PHE A 113 18.05 -12.00 -5.53
CA PHE A 113 17.54 -13.23 -4.91
C PHE A 113 18.56 -13.85 -3.94
N GLU A 114 19.84 -13.76 -4.24
CA GLU A 114 20.95 -14.26 -3.39
C GLU A 114 20.98 -13.61 -2.00
N ARG A 115 20.40 -12.43 -1.83
CA ARG A 115 20.35 -11.70 -0.56
C ARG A 115 19.09 -11.96 0.23
N ILE A 116 18.08 -12.61 -0.35
CA ILE A 116 16.81 -12.88 0.30
C ILE A 116 16.99 -13.99 1.33
N GLN A 117 16.70 -13.69 2.58
CA GLN A 117 16.72 -14.68 3.67
C GLN A 117 15.35 -15.22 3.99
N ASN A 118 14.35 -14.37 3.94
CA ASN A 118 12.99 -14.75 4.32
C ASN A 118 11.95 -13.96 3.53
N VAL A 119 10.83 -14.62 3.22
CA VAL A 119 9.70 -14.01 2.53
C VAL A 119 8.44 -14.28 3.34
N LYS A 120 7.89 -13.23 3.94
CA LYS A 120 6.67 -13.28 4.77
C LYS A 120 5.48 -12.77 3.97
N VAL A 121 4.34 -13.44 4.12
CA VAL A 121 3.05 -12.99 3.56
C VAL A 121 2.14 -12.58 4.70
N ASN A 122 1.62 -11.37 4.64
CA ASN A 122 0.60 -10.89 5.55
C ASN A 122 -0.70 -10.65 4.80
N GLN A 123 -1.76 -11.26 5.29
CA GLN A 123 -3.13 -11.08 4.79
C GLN A 123 -4.05 -10.84 6.00
N TYR A 124 -4.67 -9.68 6.05
CA TYR A 124 -5.70 -9.38 7.05
C TYR A 124 -7.04 -10.01 6.62
N LEU A 125 -8.04 -9.92 7.49
CA LEU A 125 -9.36 -10.53 7.21
C LEU A 125 -9.96 -10.08 5.87
N LEU A 126 -9.96 -8.79 5.60
CA LEU A 126 -10.45 -8.24 4.33
C LEU A 126 -9.57 -8.65 3.15
N ASP A 127 -8.26 -8.69 3.34
CA ASP A 127 -7.32 -9.15 2.32
C ASP A 127 -7.56 -10.60 1.91
N ASN A 128 -7.93 -11.46 2.86
CA ASN A 128 -8.31 -12.85 2.56
C ASN A 128 -9.55 -12.95 1.68
N ILE A 129 -10.57 -12.13 1.93
CA ILE A 129 -11.81 -12.12 1.13
C ILE A 129 -11.51 -11.71 -0.32
N PHE A 130 -10.65 -10.73 -0.52
CA PHE A 130 -10.29 -10.20 -1.84
C PHE A 130 -9.07 -10.89 -2.46
N ASN A 131 -8.49 -11.89 -1.78
CA ASN A 131 -7.26 -12.58 -2.18
C ASN A 131 -6.11 -11.59 -2.50
N THR A 132 -5.99 -10.59 -1.65
CA THR A 132 -4.94 -9.55 -1.69
C THR A 132 -4.05 -9.66 -0.46
N GLY A 133 -2.99 -8.88 -0.39
CA GLY A 133 -2.12 -8.84 0.77
C GLY A 133 -0.79 -8.16 0.50
N ALA A 134 0.12 -8.32 1.46
CA ALA A 134 1.47 -7.81 1.36
C ALA A 134 2.50 -8.94 1.46
N VAL A 135 3.56 -8.84 0.66
CA VAL A 135 4.74 -9.69 0.74
C VAL A 135 5.90 -8.86 1.25
N TYR A 136 6.51 -9.31 2.33
CA TYR A 136 7.65 -8.67 2.99
C TYR A 136 8.90 -9.48 2.69
N ILE A 137 9.93 -8.81 2.18
CA ILE A 137 11.20 -9.42 1.83
C ILE A 137 12.26 -8.96 2.82
N GLU A 138 12.84 -9.91 3.52
CA GLU A 138 13.91 -9.70 4.50
C GLU A 138 15.23 -10.18 3.89
N THR A 139 16.26 -9.35 4.00
CA THR A 139 17.60 -9.66 3.51
C THR A 139 18.59 -9.81 4.66
N ALA A 140 19.80 -10.29 4.34
CA ALA A 140 20.88 -10.52 5.29
C ALA A 140 21.45 -9.25 5.94
N ALA A 141 21.05 -8.07 5.50
CA ALA A 141 21.61 -6.81 6.00
C ALA A 141 21.20 -6.43 7.44
N GLY A 142 20.38 -7.26 8.09
CA GLY A 142 20.14 -7.19 9.54
C GLY A 142 19.31 -5.99 10.00
N SER A 143 18.59 -5.31 9.12
CA SER A 143 17.67 -4.26 9.54
C SER A 143 16.43 -4.87 10.19
N MET A 144 15.95 -4.28 11.29
CA MET A 144 14.72 -4.68 11.94
C MET A 144 13.48 -4.51 11.05
N MET A 145 13.61 -3.84 9.92
CA MET A 145 12.54 -3.62 8.95
C MET A 145 12.83 -4.37 7.65
N PRO A 146 11.80 -4.94 7.02
CA PRO A 146 11.94 -5.57 5.72
C PRO A 146 12.41 -4.52 4.70
N GLU A 147 13.39 -4.87 3.86
CA GLU A 147 13.95 -3.95 2.87
C GLU A 147 12.94 -3.56 1.79
N GLU A 148 12.05 -4.46 1.44
CA GLU A 148 10.99 -4.18 0.47
C GLU A 148 9.66 -4.77 0.90
N ASN A 149 8.60 -3.98 0.71
CA ASN A 149 7.24 -4.35 1.02
C ASN A 149 6.39 -4.28 -0.24
N LEU A 150 6.10 -5.41 -0.84
CA LEU A 150 5.16 -5.50 -1.95
C LEU A 150 3.74 -5.44 -1.39
N ARG A 151 3.16 -4.25 -1.33
CA ARG A 151 1.83 -4.02 -0.75
C ARG A 151 0.73 -4.11 -1.80
N TRP A 152 -0.47 -4.51 -1.34
CA TRP A 152 -1.71 -4.54 -2.13
C TRP A 152 -1.61 -5.36 -3.41
N ILE A 153 -0.90 -6.46 -3.34
CA ILE A 153 -0.76 -7.37 -4.47
C ILE A 153 -1.88 -8.42 -4.47
N HIS A 154 -2.27 -8.82 -5.66
CA HIS A 154 -3.20 -9.94 -5.83
C HIS A 154 -2.44 -11.27 -5.70
N LYS A 155 -3.07 -12.25 -5.02
CA LYS A 155 -2.51 -13.59 -4.80
C LYS A 155 -1.08 -13.59 -4.22
N PRO A 156 -0.88 -13.03 -3.04
CA PRO A 156 0.46 -12.87 -2.46
C PRO A 156 1.18 -14.20 -2.22
N ARG A 157 0.44 -15.29 -2.01
CA ARG A 157 1.01 -16.64 -1.86
C ARG A 157 1.65 -17.16 -3.14
N GLU A 158 1.04 -16.89 -4.31
CA GLU A 158 1.64 -17.26 -5.61
C GLU A 158 2.90 -16.41 -5.86
N VAL A 159 2.87 -15.13 -5.49
CA VAL A 159 4.05 -14.24 -5.62
C VAL A 159 5.19 -14.70 -4.73
N ARG A 160 4.89 -15.13 -3.49
CA ARG A 160 5.89 -15.73 -2.61
C ARG A 160 6.55 -16.96 -3.23
N GLN A 161 5.76 -17.87 -3.83
CA GLN A 161 6.29 -19.08 -4.48
C GLN A 161 7.18 -18.77 -5.69
N LEU A 162 6.95 -17.63 -6.36
CA LEU A 162 7.76 -17.16 -7.48
C LEU A 162 9.13 -16.61 -7.02
N ILE A 163 9.21 -16.14 -5.78
CA ILE A 163 10.42 -15.53 -5.20
C ILE A 163 11.30 -16.58 -4.51
N MET A 164 10.70 -17.65 -4.02
CA MET A 164 11.40 -18.76 -3.33
C MET A 164 11.77 -19.89 -4.29
#